data_62ed47f849512e08ae10219c0e483093
#
_entry.id   62ed47f849512e08ae10219c0e483093
#
_cell.length_a   1.000
_cell.length_b   1.000
_cell.length_c   1.000
_cell.angle_alpha   90.00
_cell.angle_beta   90.00
_cell.angle_gamma   90.00
#
_symmetry.space_group_name_H-M   'P 1'
#
loop_
_entity.id
_entity.type
_entity.pdbx_description
1 polymer ?
#
loop_
_entity_poly.entity_id
_entity_poly.type
_entity_poly.pdbx_seq_one_letter_code
_entity_poly.pdbx_strand_id
1 'polypeptide(L)'
;MTRRRMLQATGASILGMPVARLLAASGQTAAAKAEHVILFWNGGGMSHVDTWDPKPGRPVQGEFSAIDTSADSIQISSIFPNLAKQMHHCALVRSIAGTNGAHGRATYELQTSYNMDPSLIHPGLGSIVVHEKNRLGDLPAFITINGQAAKSGYFGQSCSAYFIGEPGEKDPYLSFPTGITSARGNKRLDLLARMNARATGKTGVTDFKATDTAIKEAVSLMKSPALKVFDLDKEKPDTLARYGDSDFGRGALLARKLVETGVRFVQVNRGGFDTHSNNFPAMENHALEMDPALAALVEDLAATGKLESTLVLVLSEFGRTPRINNNAGRDHHARCFSCLMAGGGVQGGQVIGASDKDAMEPAERPVKPSDIHATVCHALGIDHEKEVYTPQDRPMILVREGAEPVHELFA
;
A
#
# COMPACT_ATOMS: atom_id res chain seq x y z
N MET A 1 -27.23 -29.91 -6.51
CA MET A 1 -27.94 -29.00 -7.44
C MET A 1 -29.01 -29.75 -8.18
N THR A 2 -30.30 -29.40 -8.01
CA THR A 2 -31.40 -30.09 -8.65
C THR A 2 -31.60 -29.57 -10.08
N ARG A 3 -31.95 -30.45 -11.01
CA ARG A 3 -32.25 -30.16 -12.44
C ARG A 3 -33.17 -28.93 -12.66
N ARG A 4 -33.96 -28.56 -11.66
CA ARG A 4 -34.90 -27.43 -11.71
C ARG A 4 -34.20 -26.05 -11.63
N ARG A 5 -32.99 -25.94 -11.02
CA ARG A 5 -32.18 -24.72 -10.99
C ARG A 5 -31.39 -24.49 -12.28
N MET A 6 -31.15 -25.56 -13.04
CA MET A 6 -30.42 -25.46 -14.32
C MET A 6 -31.31 -24.96 -15.46
N LEU A 7 -32.62 -25.18 -15.38
CA LEU A 7 -33.59 -24.73 -16.41
C LEU A 7 -34.13 -23.32 -16.20
N GLN A 8 -33.91 -22.70 -15.02
CA GLN A 8 -34.27 -21.31 -14.77
C GLN A 8 -33.17 -20.31 -15.23
N ALA A 9 -31.95 -20.79 -15.53
CA ALA A 9 -30.85 -19.97 -16.03
C ALA A 9 -30.86 -19.79 -17.57
N THR A 10 -31.72 -20.54 -18.30
CA THR A 10 -31.74 -20.50 -19.77
C THR A 10 -32.91 -19.69 -20.38
N GLY A 11 -33.69 -18.99 -19.54
CA GLY A 11 -34.86 -18.23 -19.98
C GLY A 11 -34.75 -16.69 -19.95
N ALA A 12 -33.58 -16.13 -19.64
CA ALA A 12 -33.39 -14.66 -19.66
C ALA A 12 -32.81 -14.23 -21.00
N SER A 13 -33.61 -13.48 -21.72
CA SER A 13 -33.42 -12.91 -23.04
C SER A 13 -32.02 -12.33 -23.24
N ILE A 14 -31.27 -12.93 -24.16
CA ILE A 14 -30.01 -12.43 -24.69
C ILE A 14 -30.35 -11.30 -25.69
N LEU A 15 -30.67 -10.11 -25.22
CA LEU A 15 -30.74 -8.91 -26.05
C LEU A 15 -30.46 -7.69 -25.15
N GLY A 16 -29.25 -7.17 -25.21
CA GLY A 16 -28.93 -5.82 -24.73
C GLY A 16 -27.99 -5.68 -23.52
N MET A 17 -27.29 -6.72 -23.08
CA MET A 17 -26.23 -6.52 -22.08
C MET A 17 -24.88 -6.35 -22.78
N PRO A 18 -24.06 -5.34 -22.39
CA PRO A 18 -22.69 -5.21 -22.88
C PRO A 18 -21.87 -6.46 -22.52
N VAL A 19 -21.01 -6.90 -23.45
CA VAL A 19 -20.15 -8.09 -23.31
C VAL A 19 -19.35 -8.08 -21.99
N ALA A 20 -19.00 -6.91 -21.48
CA ALA A 20 -18.36 -6.73 -20.18
C ALA A 20 -19.19 -7.28 -18.99
N ARG A 21 -20.53 -7.20 -19.04
CA ARG A 21 -21.41 -7.75 -18.00
C ARG A 21 -21.56 -9.27 -18.10
N LEU A 22 -21.41 -9.83 -19.31
CA LEU A 22 -21.41 -11.30 -19.51
C LEU A 22 -20.09 -11.93 -19.04
N LEU A 23 -18.95 -11.22 -19.18
CA LEU A 23 -17.65 -11.65 -18.67
C LEU A 23 -17.58 -11.58 -17.13
N ALA A 24 -18.18 -10.56 -16.52
CA ALA A 24 -18.33 -10.48 -15.07
C ALA A 24 -19.22 -11.59 -14.49
N ALA A 25 -20.23 -12.04 -15.24
CA ALA A 25 -21.10 -13.16 -14.85
C ALA A 25 -20.46 -14.54 -15.06
N SER A 26 -19.37 -14.63 -15.84
CA SER A 26 -18.67 -15.90 -16.09
C SER A 26 -17.62 -16.27 -15.01
N GLY A 27 -17.41 -15.42 -14.01
CA GLY A 27 -16.43 -15.71 -12.94
C GLY A 27 -14.97 -15.81 -13.43
N GLN A 28 -14.69 -15.37 -14.65
CA GLN A 28 -13.31 -15.19 -15.11
C GLN A 28 -12.78 -13.87 -14.52
N THR A 29 -12.27 -13.94 -13.29
CA THR A 29 -11.37 -12.92 -12.78
C THR A 29 -10.23 -12.79 -13.78
N ALA A 30 -9.97 -11.58 -14.29
CA ALA A 30 -8.73 -11.31 -15.01
C ALA A 30 -7.58 -11.92 -14.22
N ALA A 31 -6.68 -12.66 -14.87
CA ALA A 31 -5.60 -13.32 -14.17
C ALA A 31 -4.82 -12.27 -13.36
N ALA A 32 -4.66 -12.52 -12.06
CA ALA A 32 -3.92 -11.64 -11.16
C ALA A 32 -2.55 -11.36 -11.76
N LYS A 33 -2.20 -10.08 -11.91
CA LYS A 33 -0.92 -9.67 -12.50
C LYS A 33 0.08 -9.24 -11.44
N ALA A 34 -0.39 -8.71 -10.30
CA ALA A 34 0.49 -8.24 -9.24
C ALA A 34 1.08 -9.39 -8.42
N GLU A 35 2.38 -9.31 -8.20
CA GLU A 35 3.12 -10.15 -7.25
C GLU A 35 3.63 -9.34 -6.07
N HIS A 36 3.77 -8.04 -6.25
CA HIS A 36 4.34 -7.08 -5.31
C HIS A 36 3.44 -5.87 -5.13
N VAL A 37 3.50 -5.26 -3.95
CA VAL A 37 2.85 -3.98 -3.66
C VAL A 37 3.86 -3.02 -3.06
N ILE A 38 3.89 -1.78 -3.55
CA ILE A 38 4.57 -0.65 -2.92
C ILE A 38 3.48 0.35 -2.50
N LEU A 39 3.28 0.50 -1.20
CA LEU A 39 2.36 1.45 -0.63
C LEU A 39 3.12 2.68 -0.11
N PHE A 40 2.85 3.85 -0.66
CA PHE A 40 3.24 5.13 -0.08
C PHE A 40 2.13 5.61 0.83
N TRP A 41 2.39 5.58 2.14
CA TRP A 41 1.47 6.03 3.16
C TRP A 41 1.78 7.46 3.57
N ASN A 42 0.93 8.40 3.18
CA ASN A 42 1.08 9.83 3.43
C ASN A 42 0.22 10.24 4.63
N GLY A 43 0.76 10.03 5.86
CA GLY A 43 0.03 10.25 7.10
C GLY A 43 -0.18 11.73 7.43
N GLY A 44 -1.40 12.04 7.84
CA GLY A 44 -1.84 13.39 8.16
C GLY A 44 -2.97 13.90 7.26
N GLY A 45 -3.44 13.12 6.31
CA GLY A 45 -4.53 13.54 5.41
C GLY A 45 -4.05 14.40 4.24
N MET A 46 -3.54 13.75 3.20
CA MET A 46 -3.06 14.45 2.00
C MET A 46 -4.20 15.13 1.25
N SER A 47 -4.04 16.42 0.94
CA SER A 47 -5.04 17.20 0.21
C SER A 47 -5.23 16.69 -1.22
N HIS A 48 -6.43 16.25 -1.55
CA HIS A 48 -6.77 15.81 -2.90
C HIS A 48 -6.81 16.96 -3.90
N VAL A 49 -7.25 18.14 -3.47
CA VAL A 49 -7.32 19.35 -4.32
C VAL A 49 -5.91 19.84 -4.70
N ASP A 50 -4.99 19.76 -3.76
CA ASP A 50 -3.60 20.22 -3.97
C ASP A 50 -2.72 19.16 -4.63
N THR A 51 -3.27 17.97 -4.94
CA THR A 51 -2.54 16.86 -5.56
C THR A 51 -3.22 16.31 -6.81
N TRP A 52 -4.13 15.35 -6.64
CA TRP A 52 -4.65 14.52 -7.73
C TRP A 52 -5.97 15.01 -8.33
N ASP A 53 -6.68 15.92 -7.68
CA ASP A 53 -8.00 16.41 -8.10
C ASP A 53 -8.10 17.95 -8.08
N PRO A 54 -7.23 18.66 -8.81
CA PRO A 54 -7.27 20.12 -8.85
C PRO A 54 -8.61 20.62 -9.42
N LYS A 55 -9.05 21.80 -8.93
CA LYS A 55 -10.31 22.45 -9.33
C LYS A 55 -10.02 23.80 -9.96
N PRO A 56 -9.49 23.85 -11.21
CA PRO A 56 -9.07 25.11 -11.83
C PRO A 56 -10.23 26.11 -11.94
N GLY A 57 -9.93 27.36 -11.57
CA GLY A 57 -10.88 28.45 -11.59
C GLY A 57 -11.93 28.43 -10.48
N ARG A 58 -11.86 27.48 -9.54
CA ARG A 58 -12.76 27.43 -8.37
C ARG A 58 -12.12 28.09 -7.16
N PRO A 59 -12.90 28.69 -6.23
CA PRO A 59 -12.38 29.28 -5.00
C PRO A 59 -11.60 28.28 -4.11
N VAL A 60 -11.84 26.97 -4.27
CA VAL A 60 -11.20 25.88 -3.52
C VAL A 60 -9.83 25.50 -4.08
N GLN A 61 -9.47 25.96 -5.28
CA GLN A 61 -8.19 25.62 -5.94
C GLN A 61 -6.97 25.98 -5.08
N GLY A 62 -7.01 27.16 -4.41
CA GLY A 62 -5.87 27.64 -3.66
C GLY A 62 -4.76 28.20 -4.56
N GLU A 63 -3.49 28.00 -4.15
CA GLU A 63 -2.33 28.62 -4.80
C GLU A 63 -1.80 27.82 -6.00
N PHE A 64 -2.10 26.50 -6.07
CA PHE A 64 -1.56 25.66 -7.13
C PHE A 64 -2.48 25.61 -8.35
N SER A 65 -1.89 25.76 -9.54
CA SER A 65 -2.61 25.56 -10.80
C SER A 65 -2.72 24.07 -11.14
N ALA A 66 -3.63 23.77 -12.08
CA ALA A 66 -3.65 22.47 -12.73
C ALA A 66 -2.69 22.46 -13.91
N ILE A 67 -2.00 21.32 -14.13
CA ILE A 67 -1.18 21.09 -15.31
C ILE A 67 -1.65 19.85 -16.07
N ASP A 68 -1.48 19.88 -17.39
CA ASP A 68 -1.71 18.74 -18.26
C ASP A 68 -0.69 17.63 -17.99
N THR A 69 -1.09 16.41 -18.26
CA THR A 69 -0.25 15.24 -18.05
C THR A 69 0.02 14.50 -19.36
N SER A 70 0.83 13.43 -19.30
CA SER A 70 1.04 12.54 -20.43
C SER A 70 -0.18 11.67 -20.79
N ALA A 71 -1.25 11.74 -20.00
CA ALA A 71 -2.52 11.09 -20.28
C ALA A 71 -3.56 12.14 -20.68
N ASP A 72 -4.25 11.90 -21.79
CA ASP A 72 -5.22 12.84 -22.36
C ASP A 72 -6.33 13.17 -21.33
N SER A 73 -6.66 14.46 -21.25
CA SER A 73 -7.74 14.98 -20.39
C SER A 73 -7.54 14.80 -18.89
N ILE A 74 -6.36 14.35 -18.44
CA ILE A 74 -6.04 14.25 -17.01
C ILE A 74 -5.12 15.39 -16.62
N GLN A 75 -5.57 16.17 -15.66
CA GLN A 75 -4.79 17.23 -15.01
C GLN A 75 -4.54 16.87 -13.54
N ILE A 76 -3.35 17.22 -13.04
CA ILE A 76 -2.98 17.15 -11.64
C ILE A 76 -2.42 18.50 -11.18
N SER A 77 -2.12 18.64 -9.89
CA SER A 77 -1.54 19.86 -9.34
C SER A 77 -0.17 20.18 -9.95
N SER A 78 0.11 21.45 -10.19
CA SER A 78 1.36 21.96 -10.77
C SER A 78 2.61 21.65 -9.96
N ILE A 79 2.47 21.23 -8.72
CA ILE A 79 3.60 20.83 -7.87
C ILE A 79 4.13 19.42 -8.17
N PHE A 80 3.48 18.68 -9.13
CA PHE A 80 3.91 17.34 -9.55
C PHE A 80 4.28 17.26 -11.05
N PRO A 81 5.23 18.11 -11.55
CA PRO A 81 5.53 18.19 -12.98
C PRO A 81 6.26 16.96 -13.54
N ASN A 82 7.01 16.21 -12.73
CA ASN A 82 7.70 14.99 -13.18
C ASN A 82 6.73 13.80 -13.24
N LEU A 83 5.90 13.64 -12.22
CA LEU A 83 4.87 12.60 -12.19
C LEU A 83 3.82 12.81 -13.29
N ALA A 84 3.51 14.05 -13.64
CA ALA A 84 2.63 14.37 -14.76
C ALA A 84 3.10 13.73 -16.09
N LYS A 85 4.40 13.59 -16.29
CA LYS A 85 4.99 12.93 -17.46
C LYS A 85 4.82 11.41 -17.45
N GLN A 86 4.52 10.81 -16.28
CA GLN A 86 4.32 9.37 -16.10
C GLN A 86 2.84 8.97 -15.96
N MET A 87 1.91 9.92 -16.15
CA MET A 87 0.49 9.71 -15.88
C MET A 87 -0.16 8.66 -16.77
N HIS A 88 0.39 8.42 -17.96
CA HIS A 88 -0.04 7.34 -18.85
C HIS A 88 0.19 5.93 -18.26
N HIS A 89 0.99 5.81 -17.20
CA HIS A 89 1.17 4.58 -16.41
C HIS A 89 0.32 4.56 -15.14
N CYS A 90 -0.31 5.67 -14.77
CA CYS A 90 -1.01 5.86 -13.52
C CYS A 90 -2.52 5.96 -13.72
N ALA A 91 -3.27 5.50 -12.73
CA ALA A 91 -4.71 5.73 -12.62
C ALA A 91 -5.01 6.51 -11.34
N LEU A 92 -6.02 7.38 -11.39
CA LEU A 92 -6.48 8.14 -10.25
C LEU A 92 -7.87 7.65 -9.81
N VAL A 93 -8.08 7.51 -8.50
CA VAL A 93 -9.41 7.35 -7.92
C VAL A 93 -9.73 8.66 -7.20
N ARG A 94 -10.72 9.43 -7.69
CA ARG A 94 -11.05 10.79 -7.18
C ARG A 94 -12.29 10.83 -6.29
N SER A 95 -12.84 9.70 -5.95
CA SER A 95 -14.16 9.59 -5.29
C SER A 95 -14.13 8.69 -4.05
N ILE A 96 -13.00 8.59 -3.36
CA ILE A 96 -12.95 7.81 -2.13
C ILE A 96 -13.75 8.52 -1.06
N ALA A 97 -14.73 7.81 -0.47
CA ALA A 97 -15.66 8.34 0.53
C ALA A 97 -15.50 7.58 1.85
N GLY A 98 -14.82 8.20 2.80
CA GLY A 98 -14.70 7.72 4.17
C GLY A 98 -15.67 8.42 5.11
N THR A 99 -15.77 7.94 6.33
CA THR A 99 -16.64 8.52 7.36
C THR A 99 -15.88 9.03 8.57
N ASN A 100 -14.62 8.64 8.74
CA ASN A 100 -13.81 8.96 9.91
C ASN A 100 -12.92 10.19 9.66
N GLY A 101 -13.17 11.29 10.38
CA GLY A 101 -12.35 12.50 10.33
C GLY A 101 -11.30 12.59 11.44
N ALA A 102 -11.05 11.51 12.20
CA ALA A 102 -10.03 11.45 13.24
C ALA A 102 -8.87 10.53 12.80
N HIS A 103 -7.64 11.04 12.79
CA HIS A 103 -6.45 10.31 12.29
C HIS A 103 -6.36 8.85 12.71
N GLY A 104 -6.42 8.56 14.01
CA GLY A 104 -6.25 7.19 14.50
C GLY A 104 -7.29 6.22 13.98
N ARG A 105 -8.57 6.63 13.89
CA ARG A 105 -9.65 5.79 13.37
C ARG A 105 -9.60 5.65 11.86
N ALA A 106 -9.34 6.74 11.15
CA ALA A 106 -9.23 6.74 9.70
C ALA A 106 -8.00 5.94 9.24
N THR A 107 -6.83 6.13 9.87
CA THR A 107 -5.63 5.33 9.62
C THR A 107 -5.90 3.84 9.81
N TYR A 108 -6.59 3.49 10.91
CA TYR A 108 -6.95 2.10 11.15
C TYR A 108 -7.84 1.54 10.03
N GLU A 109 -8.89 2.29 9.63
CA GLU A 109 -9.80 1.89 8.57
C GLU A 109 -9.09 1.73 7.21
N LEU A 110 -8.28 2.71 6.82
CA LEU A 110 -7.55 2.69 5.54
C LEU A 110 -6.40 1.66 5.50
N GLN A 111 -5.87 1.24 6.63
CA GLN A 111 -4.82 0.22 6.69
C GLN A 111 -5.35 -1.19 6.94
N THR A 112 -6.59 -1.36 7.44
CA THR A 112 -7.15 -2.69 7.78
C THR A 112 -8.44 -3.03 7.07
N SER A 113 -9.11 -2.09 6.40
CA SER A 113 -10.50 -2.12 5.88
C SER A 113 -11.59 -2.12 6.95
N TYR A 114 -11.26 -2.25 8.20
CA TYR A 114 -12.21 -2.39 9.32
C TYR A 114 -12.28 -1.12 10.18
N ASN A 115 -13.43 -0.88 10.77
CA ASN A 115 -13.52 0.09 11.88
C ASN A 115 -12.76 -0.44 13.09
N MET A 116 -12.19 0.48 13.88
CA MET A 116 -11.49 0.12 15.12
C MET A 116 -12.46 -0.55 16.10
N ASP A 117 -12.12 -1.75 16.55
CA ASP A 117 -12.82 -2.54 17.56
C ASP A 117 -11.89 -2.75 18.77
N PRO A 118 -12.26 -2.32 19.97
CA PRO A 118 -11.42 -2.51 21.16
C PRO A 118 -11.16 -3.99 21.51
N SER A 119 -12.02 -4.90 21.06
CA SER A 119 -11.93 -6.34 21.37
C SER A 119 -11.08 -7.12 20.39
N LEU A 120 -10.76 -6.55 19.23
CA LEU A 120 -10.06 -7.26 18.16
C LEU A 120 -9.18 -6.33 17.35
N ILE A 121 -7.91 -6.71 17.18
CA ILE A 121 -7.00 -6.02 16.28
C ILE A 121 -7.02 -6.75 14.93
N HIS A 122 -7.50 -6.06 13.89
CA HIS A 122 -7.51 -6.58 12.53
C HIS A 122 -6.12 -6.48 11.88
N PRO A 123 -5.77 -7.41 10.98
CA PRO A 123 -4.51 -7.35 10.26
C PRO A 123 -4.52 -6.20 9.25
N GLY A 124 -3.37 -5.54 9.11
CA GLY A 124 -3.16 -4.57 8.05
C GLY A 124 -3.01 -5.23 6.69
N LEU A 125 -3.18 -4.44 5.61
CA LEU A 125 -3.12 -4.91 4.22
C LEU A 125 -1.84 -5.70 3.91
N GLY A 126 -0.66 -5.23 4.34
CA GLY A 126 0.60 -5.94 4.17
C GLY A 126 0.62 -7.30 4.88
N SER A 127 -0.01 -7.39 6.04
CA SER A 127 -0.15 -8.65 6.79
C SER A 127 -1.09 -9.64 6.10
N ILE A 128 -2.16 -9.15 5.45
CA ILE A 128 -3.05 -9.96 4.61
C ILE A 128 -2.26 -10.55 3.44
N VAL A 129 -1.46 -9.73 2.76
CA VAL A 129 -0.65 -10.18 1.62
C VAL A 129 0.35 -11.26 2.04
N VAL A 130 1.03 -11.10 3.17
CA VAL A 130 1.98 -12.12 3.68
C VAL A 130 1.28 -13.40 4.09
N HIS A 131 0.10 -13.29 4.68
CA HIS A 131 -0.69 -14.46 5.08
C HIS A 131 -1.16 -15.29 3.87
N GLU A 132 -1.57 -14.62 2.80
CA GLU A 132 -2.19 -15.26 1.63
C GLU A 132 -1.18 -15.64 0.53
N LYS A 133 -0.02 -15.01 0.49
CA LYS A 133 0.99 -15.22 -0.56
C LYS A 133 2.27 -15.84 -0.01
N ASN A 134 2.79 -16.80 -0.74
CA ASN A 134 4.08 -17.39 -0.43
C ASN A 134 5.23 -16.36 -0.56
N ARG A 135 6.21 -16.48 0.31
CA ARG A 135 7.45 -15.71 0.22
C ARG A 135 8.20 -16.06 -1.07
N LEU A 136 8.77 -15.05 -1.76
CA LEU A 136 9.50 -15.23 -3.02
C LEU A 136 11.02 -15.24 -2.85
N GLY A 137 11.53 -14.73 -1.74
CA GLY A 137 12.98 -14.57 -1.51
C GLY A 137 13.37 -14.77 -0.04
N ASP A 138 14.63 -14.45 0.25
CA ASP A 138 15.19 -14.60 1.61
C ASP A 138 14.82 -13.45 2.54
N LEU A 139 14.46 -12.29 1.99
CA LEU A 139 14.07 -11.11 2.77
C LEU A 139 12.68 -11.29 3.38
N PRO A 140 12.34 -10.57 4.48
CA PRO A 140 10.98 -10.51 5.00
C PRO A 140 9.98 -10.14 3.89
N ALA A 141 8.85 -10.84 3.84
CA ALA A 141 7.85 -10.61 2.78
C ALA A 141 7.11 -9.28 2.93
N PHE A 142 7.13 -8.68 4.13
CA PHE A 142 6.58 -7.36 4.42
C PHE A 142 7.63 -6.49 5.11
N ILE A 143 7.94 -5.35 4.49
CA ILE A 143 8.91 -4.36 4.99
C ILE A 143 8.22 -3.00 5.07
N THR A 144 8.43 -2.28 6.17
CA THR A 144 8.01 -0.88 6.32
C THR A 144 9.22 0.03 6.52
N ILE A 145 9.20 1.18 5.87
CA ILE A 145 10.29 2.16 5.80
C ILE A 145 9.80 3.49 6.37
N ASN A 146 10.61 4.19 7.16
CA ASN A 146 10.34 5.52 7.73
C ASN A 146 9.07 5.61 8.59
N GLY A 147 8.60 4.51 9.15
CA GLY A 147 7.41 4.51 10.01
C GLY A 147 6.82 3.12 10.20
N GLN A 148 5.84 3.05 11.10
CA GLN A 148 5.17 1.80 11.42
C GLN A 148 4.00 1.55 10.44
N ALA A 149 3.81 0.32 10.06
CA ALA A 149 2.61 -0.15 9.39
C ALA A 149 1.54 -0.58 10.41
N ALA A 150 0.32 -0.84 9.94
CA ALA A 150 -0.70 -1.50 10.75
C ALA A 150 -0.19 -2.84 11.29
N LYS A 151 -0.66 -3.20 12.48
CA LYS A 151 -0.29 -4.46 13.15
C LYS A 151 -0.79 -5.66 12.35
N SER A 152 -0.15 -6.80 12.56
CA SER A 152 -0.57 -8.08 11.98
C SER A 152 -1.86 -8.66 12.60
N GLY A 153 -2.36 -8.04 13.67
CA GLY A 153 -3.60 -8.44 14.31
C GLY A 153 -3.64 -9.92 14.68
N TYR A 154 -4.73 -10.56 14.38
CA TYR A 154 -4.95 -11.98 14.70
C TYR A 154 -4.12 -12.96 13.83
N PHE A 155 -3.39 -12.49 12.81
CA PHE A 155 -2.44 -13.34 12.06
C PHE A 155 -1.11 -13.54 12.79
N GLY A 156 -0.86 -12.76 13.85
CA GLY A 156 0.32 -12.94 14.68
C GLY A 156 1.62 -12.43 14.08
N GLN A 157 2.71 -12.65 14.80
CA GLN A 157 4.02 -12.04 14.54
C GLN A 157 4.64 -12.44 13.19
N SER A 158 4.34 -13.63 12.67
CA SER A 158 4.87 -14.11 11.39
C SER A 158 4.42 -13.27 10.18
N CYS A 159 3.30 -12.56 10.33
CA CYS A 159 2.77 -11.65 9.30
C CYS A 159 3.06 -10.17 9.60
N SER A 160 3.91 -9.87 10.60
CA SER A 160 4.28 -8.49 10.93
C SER A 160 5.30 -7.92 9.96
N ALA A 161 5.26 -6.60 9.80
CA ALA A 161 6.26 -5.89 9.03
C ALA A 161 7.64 -5.95 9.69
N TYR A 162 8.68 -6.11 8.88
CA TYR A 162 10.05 -5.77 9.28
C TYR A 162 10.24 -4.26 9.12
N PHE A 163 10.64 -3.60 10.21
CA PHE A 163 10.80 -2.15 10.23
C PHE A 163 12.22 -1.74 9.85
N ILE A 164 12.32 -0.79 8.93
CA ILE A 164 13.55 -0.09 8.56
C ILE A 164 13.36 1.39 8.93
N GLY A 165 14.27 1.95 9.71
CA GLY A 165 14.31 3.37 10.03
C GLY A 165 14.69 4.20 8.81
N GLU A 166 15.88 4.75 8.80
CA GLU A 166 16.38 5.57 7.69
C GLU A 166 16.86 4.70 6.53
N PRO A 167 16.33 4.91 5.30
CA PRO A 167 16.71 4.11 4.15
C PRO A 167 18.17 4.37 3.73
N GLY A 168 18.94 3.29 3.61
CA GLY A 168 20.38 3.33 3.30
C GLY A 168 21.28 3.31 4.51
N GLU A 169 20.75 3.50 5.72
CA GLU A 169 21.52 3.24 6.94
C GLU A 169 21.64 1.73 7.20
N LYS A 170 22.78 1.35 7.79
CA LYS A 170 22.99 -0.03 8.20
C LYS A 170 22.14 -0.32 9.43
N ASP A 171 21.14 -1.18 9.27
CA ASP A 171 20.36 -1.65 10.39
C ASP A 171 21.27 -2.45 11.35
N PRO A 172 21.47 -1.99 12.60
CA PRO A 172 22.33 -2.67 13.57
C PRO A 172 21.82 -4.08 13.94
N TYR A 173 20.54 -4.36 13.70
CA TYR A 173 19.91 -5.66 13.98
C TYR A 173 20.19 -6.71 12.89
N LEU A 174 20.73 -6.32 11.74
CA LEU A 174 21.15 -7.21 10.67
C LEU A 174 22.59 -7.75 10.82
N SER A 175 23.22 -7.48 11.96
CA SER A 175 24.56 -7.98 12.28
C SER A 175 24.65 -8.44 13.74
N PHE A 176 25.65 -9.26 14.05
CA PHE A 176 25.94 -9.53 15.46
C PHE A 176 26.45 -8.26 16.15
N PRO A 177 26.09 -8.08 17.44
CA PRO A 177 26.56 -6.91 18.21
C PRO A 177 28.08 -6.78 18.19
N THR A 178 28.57 -5.57 18.27
CA THR A 178 30.00 -5.25 18.32
C THR A 178 30.72 -6.11 19.39
N GLY A 179 31.84 -6.72 19.03
CA GLY A 179 32.61 -7.63 19.90
C GLY A 179 32.12 -9.07 19.93
N ILE A 180 31.06 -9.42 19.20
CA ILE A 180 30.61 -10.81 19.01
C ILE A 180 31.02 -11.28 17.62
N THR A 181 31.97 -12.20 17.55
CA THR A 181 32.34 -12.87 16.29
C THR A 181 31.20 -13.76 15.81
N SER A 182 31.06 -13.98 14.50
CA SER A 182 30.05 -14.87 13.92
C SER A 182 30.14 -16.29 14.53
N ALA A 183 31.33 -16.80 14.80
CA ALA A 183 31.52 -18.11 15.46
C ALA A 183 30.94 -18.14 16.89
N ARG A 184 31.13 -17.07 17.66
CA ARG A 184 30.60 -16.97 19.03
C ARG A 184 29.08 -16.75 19.01
N GLY A 185 28.58 -15.94 18.07
CA GLY A 185 27.14 -15.73 17.84
C GLY A 185 26.44 -17.03 17.49
N ASN A 186 26.94 -17.78 16.52
CA ASN A 186 26.36 -19.06 16.11
C ASN A 186 26.36 -20.07 17.27
N LYS A 187 27.42 -20.17 18.07
CA LYS A 187 27.45 -21.07 19.27
C LYS A 187 26.36 -20.71 20.30
N ARG A 188 26.08 -19.39 20.48
CA ARG A 188 25.01 -18.95 21.38
C ARG A 188 23.64 -19.34 20.84
N LEU A 189 23.41 -19.17 19.54
CA LEU A 189 22.17 -19.57 18.87
C LEU A 189 21.93 -21.08 18.93
N ASP A 190 22.97 -21.89 18.71
CA ASP A 190 22.87 -23.34 18.83
C ASP A 190 22.55 -23.79 20.28
N LEU A 191 23.12 -23.10 21.27
CA LEU A 191 22.79 -23.37 22.67
C LEU A 191 21.32 -23.01 22.97
N LEU A 192 20.85 -21.85 22.51
CA LEU A 192 19.47 -21.41 22.68
C LEU A 192 18.49 -22.39 22.04
N ALA A 193 18.75 -22.82 20.80
CA ALA A 193 17.92 -23.80 20.11
C ALA A 193 17.80 -25.13 20.89
N ARG A 194 18.92 -25.63 21.48
CA ARG A 194 18.88 -26.80 22.34
C ARG A 194 18.10 -26.59 23.64
N MET A 195 18.18 -25.40 24.23
CA MET A 195 17.40 -25.05 25.43
C MET A 195 15.91 -25.00 25.12
N ASN A 196 15.52 -24.36 24.01
CA ASN A 196 14.15 -24.28 23.56
C ASN A 196 13.55 -25.66 23.24
N ALA A 197 14.28 -26.51 22.54
CA ALA A 197 13.88 -27.89 22.26
C ALA A 197 13.64 -28.70 23.54
N ARG A 198 14.50 -28.52 24.55
CA ARG A 198 14.34 -29.16 25.87
C ARG A 198 13.13 -28.64 26.64
N ALA A 199 12.89 -27.32 26.59
CA ALA A 199 11.76 -26.72 27.23
C ALA A 199 10.43 -27.19 26.61
N THR A 200 10.34 -27.19 25.26
CA THR A 200 9.18 -27.72 24.53
C THR A 200 8.89 -29.17 24.88
N GLY A 201 9.90 -30.01 24.92
CA GLY A 201 9.76 -31.44 25.25
C GLY A 201 9.30 -31.70 26.71
N LYS A 202 9.57 -30.75 27.64
CA LYS A 202 9.15 -30.88 29.04
C LYS A 202 7.80 -30.26 29.34
N THR A 203 7.44 -29.16 28.69
CA THR A 203 6.26 -28.35 29.02
C THR A 203 5.13 -28.52 28.03
N GLY A 204 5.37 -29.02 26.84
CA GLY A 204 4.39 -29.08 25.75
C GLY A 204 4.00 -27.69 25.17
N VAL A 205 4.60 -26.60 25.68
CA VAL A 205 4.29 -25.23 25.25
C VAL A 205 4.83 -24.96 23.85
N THR A 206 3.96 -24.58 22.92
CA THR A 206 4.30 -24.36 21.51
C THR A 206 5.02 -23.04 21.25
N ASP A 207 4.97 -22.08 22.16
CA ASP A 207 5.59 -20.75 22.04
C ASP A 207 7.10 -20.80 21.85
N PHE A 208 7.78 -21.82 22.42
CA PHE A 208 9.20 -22.02 22.19
C PHE A 208 9.54 -22.40 20.75
N LYS A 209 8.63 -23.10 20.03
CA LYS A 209 8.83 -23.43 18.61
C LYS A 209 8.71 -22.18 17.74
N ALA A 210 7.71 -21.32 18.02
CA ALA A 210 7.53 -20.05 17.31
C ALA A 210 8.76 -19.14 17.49
N THR A 211 9.27 -19.02 18.73
CA THR A 211 10.49 -18.26 19.04
C THR A 211 11.72 -18.82 18.31
N ASP A 212 11.89 -20.15 18.28
CA ASP A 212 13.01 -20.80 17.59
C ASP A 212 12.96 -20.57 16.07
N THR A 213 11.77 -20.61 15.49
CA THR A 213 11.55 -20.29 14.07
C THR A 213 11.91 -18.84 13.76
N ALA A 214 11.43 -17.88 14.55
CA ALA A 214 11.74 -16.46 14.38
C ALA A 214 13.25 -16.19 14.49
N ILE A 215 13.94 -16.83 15.42
CA ILE A 215 15.41 -16.71 15.56
C ILE A 215 16.13 -17.28 14.34
N LYS A 216 15.71 -18.43 13.82
CA LYS A 216 16.30 -19.04 12.62
C LYS A 216 16.11 -18.15 11.40
N GLU A 217 14.93 -17.57 11.24
CA GLU A 217 14.65 -16.63 10.16
C GLU A 217 15.51 -15.36 10.26
N ALA A 218 15.65 -14.79 11.46
CA ALA A 218 16.50 -13.62 11.68
C ALA A 218 17.97 -13.94 11.37
N VAL A 219 18.48 -15.11 11.78
CA VAL A 219 19.86 -15.56 11.48
C VAL A 219 20.05 -15.84 9.99
N SER A 220 19.05 -16.42 9.33
CA SER A 220 19.08 -16.62 7.87
C SER A 220 19.16 -15.30 7.16
N LEU A 221 18.34 -14.33 7.57
CA LEU A 221 18.35 -12.96 7.04
C LEU A 221 19.74 -12.33 7.20
N MET A 222 20.34 -12.38 8.40
CA MET A 222 21.68 -11.82 8.67
C MET A 222 22.78 -12.41 7.77
N LYS A 223 22.58 -13.58 7.19
CA LYS A 223 23.53 -14.28 6.31
C LYS A 223 23.18 -14.16 4.83
N SER A 224 22.01 -13.61 4.52
CA SER A 224 21.53 -13.52 3.13
C SER A 224 22.34 -12.54 2.30
N PRO A 225 22.79 -12.94 1.10
CA PRO A 225 23.38 -12.00 0.14
C PRO A 225 22.43 -10.90 -0.29
N ALA A 226 21.12 -11.11 -0.11
CA ALA A 226 20.09 -10.12 -0.43
C ALA A 226 20.17 -8.86 0.45
N LEU A 227 20.86 -8.91 1.61
CA LEU A 227 21.08 -7.72 2.45
C LEU A 227 21.82 -6.58 1.74
N LYS A 228 22.51 -6.87 0.63
CA LYS A 228 23.14 -5.81 -0.19
C LYS A 228 22.13 -4.83 -0.77
N VAL A 229 20.85 -5.19 -0.82
CA VAL A 229 19.77 -4.30 -1.28
C VAL A 229 19.66 -3.03 -0.43
N PHE A 230 19.97 -3.12 0.86
CA PHE A 230 19.91 -2.00 1.80
C PHE A 230 21.07 -1.00 1.65
N ASP A 231 22.12 -1.37 0.95
CA ASP A 231 23.32 -0.52 0.72
C ASP A 231 23.07 0.40 -0.49
N LEU A 232 22.39 1.50 -0.25
CA LEU A 232 22.06 2.48 -1.29
C LEU A 232 23.26 3.32 -1.74
N ASP A 233 24.32 3.41 -0.92
CA ASP A 233 25.53 4.17 -1.27
C ASP A 233 26.29 3.56 -2.45
N LYS A 234 25.96 2.34 -2.84
CA LYS A 234 26.52 1.65 -4.02
C LYS A 234 25.73 1.91 -5.30
N GLU A 235 24.62 2.62 -5.21
CA GLU A 235 23.85 3.00 -6.39
C GLU A 235 24.59 4.04 -7.23
N LYS A 236 24.25 4.10 -8.51
CA LYS A 236 24.82 5.09 -9.43
C LYS A 236 24.38 6.49 -8.99
N PRO A 237 25.28 7.49 -9.00
CA PRO A 237 24.93 8.86 -8.63
C PRO A 237 23.71 9.40 -9.40
N ASP A 238 23.60 9.10 -10.69
CA ASP A 238 22.46 9.53 -11.50
C ASP A 238 21.14 8.90 -11.02
N THR A 239 21.16 7.65 -10.56
CA THR A 239 19.98 7.00 -9.98
C THR A 239 19.57 7.69 -8.68
N LEU A 240 20.52 7.92 -7.78
CA LEU A 240 20.25 8.65 -6.53
C LEU A 240 19.70 10.05 -6.80
N ALA A 241 20.28 10.79 -7.74
CA ALA A 241 19.82 12.11 -8.12
C ALA A 241 18.38 12.13 -8.66
N ARG A 242 17.99 11.12 -9.45
CA ARG A 242 16.63 11.01 -10.00
C ARG A 242 15.57 10.78 -8.92
N TYR A 243 15.86 9.99 -7.89
CA TYR A 243 14.95 9.75 -6.78
C TYR A 243 14.96 10.88 -5.74
N GLY A 244 16.03 11.66 -5.70
CA GLY A 244 16.30 12.66 -4.66
C GLY A 244 16.91 12.06 -3.41
N ASP A 245 17.64 12.88 -2.66
CA ASP A 245 18.40 12.46 -1.45
C ASP A 245 17.60 12.66 -0.14
N SER A 246 16.29 12.79 -0.24
CA SER A 246 15.40 12.80 0.93
C SER A 246 15.11 11.38 1.41
N ASP A 247 14.67 11.24 2.66
CA ASP A 247 14.19 9.95 3.19
C ASP A 247 13.09 9.32 2.34
N PHE A 248 12.21 10.15 1.76
CA PHE A 248 11.17 9.69 0.86
C PHE A 248 11.77 9.16 -0.45
N GLY A 249 12.69 9.89 -1.07
CA GLY A 249 13.35 9.49 -2.32
C GLY A 249 14.18 8.22 -2.14
N ARG A 250 15.01 8.16 -1.09
CA ARG A 250 15.79 6.97 -0.72
C ARG A 250 14.88 5.80 -0.36
N GLY A 251 13.74 6.06 0.30
CA GLY A 251 12.70 5.06 0.61
C GLY A 251 12.04 4.48 -0.64
N ALA A 252 11.72 5.31 -1.63
CA ALA A 252 11.15 4.89 -2.90
C ALA A 252 12.15 4.04 -3.71
N LEU A 253 13.42 4.44 -3.77
CA LEU A 253 14.49 3.66 -4.40
C LEU A 253 14.67 2.32 -3.71
N LEU A 254 14.71 2.29 -2.37
CA LEU A 254 14.80 1.05 -1.61
C LEU A 254 13.59 0.14 -1.86
N ALA A 255 12.37 0.69 -1.90
CA ALA A 255 11.16 -0.06 -2.18
C ALA A 255 11.21 -0.75 -3.55
N ARG A 256 11.68 -0.06 -4.60
CA ARG A 256 11.93 -0.67 -5.92
C ARG A 256 12.88 -1.87 -5.81
N LYS A 257 14.05 -1.66 -5.19
CA LYS A 257 15.06 -2.72 -5.03
C LYS A 257 14.54 -3.92 -4.23
N LEU A 258 13.72 -3.67 -3.21
CA LEU A 258 13.10 -4.71 -2.39
C LEU A 258 12.13 -5.59 -3.19
N VAL A 259 11.26 -5.00 -4.01
CA VAL A 259 10.35 -5.79 -4.86
C VAL A 259 11.13 -6.56 -5.94
N GLU A 260 12.21 -6.00 -6.48
CA GLU A 260 13.12 -6.69 -7.41
C GLU A 260 13.78 -7.93 -6.78
N THR A 261 13.95 -7.95 -5.44
CA THR A 261 14.48 -9.11 -4.68
C THR A 261 13.41 -10.04 -4.14
N GLY A 262 12.13 -9.82 -4.46
CA GLY A 262 11.03 -10.70 -4.10
C GLY A 262 10.26 -10.34 -2.83
N VAL A 263 10.44 -9.13 -2.27
CA VAL A 263 9.59 -8.64 -1.17
C VAL A 263 8.18 -8.41 -1.68
N ARG A 264 7.17 -9.00 -1.02
CA ARG A 264 5.78 -8.96 -1.44
C ARG A 264 5.10 -7.62 -1.20
N PHE A 265 5.39 -7.01 -0.05
CA PHE A 265 4.76 -5.77 0.35
C PHE A 265 5.79 -4.83 0.98
N VAL A 266 5.90 -3.63 0.42
CA VAL A 266 6.76 -2.57 0.96
C VAL A 266 5.88 -1.36 1.25
N GLN A 267 5.92 -0.85 2.48
CA GLN A 267 5.26 0.39 2.85
C GLN A 267 6.30 1.47 3.13
N VAL A 268 6.25 2.56 2.39
CA VAL A 268 7.07 3.76 2.61
C VAL A 268 6.19 4.80 3.27
N ASN A 269 6.58 5.26 4.46
CA ASN A 269 5.78 6.20 5.23
C ASN A 269 6.35 7.62 5.13
N ARG A 270 5.45 8.59 5.02
CA ARG A 270 5.73 10.01 5.17
C ARG A 270 4.61 10.67 5.97
N GLY A 271 4.96 11.33 7.05
CA GLY A 271 4.03 12.16 7.83
C GLY A 271 4.06 13.62 7.39
N GLY A 272 3.33 14.47 8.13
CA GLY A 272 3.38 15.92 7.97
C GLY A 272 2.29 16.52 7.09
N PHE A 273 1.31 15.71 6.65
CA PHE A 273 0.19 16.21 5.83
C PHE A 273 -0.96 16.81 6.66
N ASP A 274 -0.80 16.92 7.98
CA ASP A 274 -1.81 17.54 8.88
C ASP A 274 -1.72 19.08 8.84
N THR A 275 -2.03 19.66 7.71
CA THR A 275 -1.79 21.06 7.34
C THR A 275 -2.93 22.00 7.71
N HIS A 276 -3.32 22.06 8.99
CA HIS A 276 -4.32 23.01 9.49
C HIS A 276 -3.92 24.48 9.36
N SER A 277 -2.65 24.76 9.10
CA SER A 277 -2.09 26.07 8.82
C SER A 277 -0.98 25.96 7.78
N ASN A 278 -0.76 27.02 7.00
CA ASN A 278 0.31 27.11 6.02
C ASN A 278 0.35 25.86 5.08
N ASN A 279 -0.81 25.45 4.59
CA ASN A 279 -0.95 24.26 3.76
C ASN A 279 -0.08 24.32 2.49
N PHE A 280 -0.04 25.46 1.81
CA PHE A 280 0.60 25.56 0.51
C PHE A 280 2.13 25.39 0.57
N PRO A 281 2.86 26.11 1.44
CA PRO A 281 4.30 25.85 1.62
C PRO A 281 4.61 24.43 2.08
N ALA A 282 3.76 23.84 2.94
CA ALA A 282 3.93 22.47 3.39
C ALA A 282 3.75 21.47 2.23
N MET A 283 2.71 21.62 1.42
CA MET A 283 2.45 20.77 0.25
C MET A 283 3.54 20.92 -0.82
N GLU A 284 4.06 22.14 -1.04
CA GLU A 284 5.20 22.36 -1.94
C GLU A 284 6.44 21.60 -1.47
N ASN A 285 6.78 21.68 -0.18
CA ASN A 285 7.90 20.94 0.40
C ASN A 285 7.71 19.42 0.28
N HIS A 286 6.49 18.90 0.48
CA HIS A 286 6.21 17.49 0.25
C HIS A 286 6.39 17.11 -1.21
N ALA A 287 5.92 17.94 -2.14
CA ALA A 287 6.01 17.67 -3.56
C ALA A 287 7.46 17.68 -4.08
N LEU A 288 8.32 18.56 -3.55
CA LEU A 288 9.75 18.59 -3.91
C LEU A 288 10.44 17.24 -3.70
N GLU A 289 10.00 16.45 -2.73
CA GLU A 289 10.55 15.11 -2.47
C GLU A 289 9.75 14.01 -3.18
N MET A 290 8.42 14.11 -3.22
CA MET A 290 7.54 13.07 -3.75
C MET A 290 7.54 13.02 -5.27
N ASP A 291 7.52 14.16 -5.94
CA ASP A 291 7.36 14.24 -7.39
C ASP A 291 8.51 13.53 -8.13
N PRO A 292 9.80 13.86 -7.89
CA PRO A 292 10.89 13.16 -8.55
C PRO A 292 10.93 11.67 -8.19
N ALA A 293 10.70 11.32 -6.92
CA ALA A 293 10.79 9.96 -6.44
C ALA A 293 9.71 9.04 -7.03
N LEU A 294 8.45 9.49 -7.05
CA LEU A 294 7.33 8.73 -7.63
C LEU A 294 7.49 8.60 -9.15
N ALA A 295 7.89 9.68 -9.83
CA ALA A 295 8.13 9.66 -11.26
C ALA A 295 9.25 8.68 -11.63
N ALA A 296 10.40 8.73 -10.94
CA ALA A 296 11.53 7.83 -11.18
C ALA A 296 11.17 6.37 -10.89
N LEU A 297 10.38 6.11 -9.83
CA LEU A 297 9.94 4.76 -9.49
C LEU A 297 9.06 4.16 -10.60
N VAL A 298 8.03 4.90 -11.04
CA VAL A 298 7.12 4.43 -12.08
C VAL A 298 7.86 4.20 -13.39
N GLU A 299 8.72 5.15 -13.79
CA GLU A 299 9.54 5.06 -14.99
C GLU A 299 10.47 3.85 -14.96
N ASP A 300 11.21 3.63 -13.86
CA ASP A 300 12.15 2.52 -13.73
C ASP A 300 11.44 1.16 -13.72
N LEU A 301 10.31 1.04 -13.01
CA LEU A 301 9.50 -0.17 -13.01
C LEU A 301 8.93 -0.47 -14.41
N ALA A 302 8.48 0.56 -15.13
CA ALA A 302 7.99 0.42 -16.50
C ALA A 302 9.12 0.00 -17.45
N ALA A 303 10.27 0.67 -17.40
CA ALA A 303 11.43 0.39 -18.26
C ALA A 303 11.98 -1.04 -18.07
N THR A 304 11.83 -1.61 -16.88
CA THR A 304 12.27 -2.98 -16.57
C THR A 304 11.17 -4.04 -16.73
N GLY A 305 9.95 -3.64 -17.13
CA GLY A 305 8.78 -4.54 -17.20
C GLY A 305 8.25 -4.98 -15.84
N LYS A 306 8.81 -4.48 -14.74
CA LYS A 306 8.40 -4.82 -13.37
C LYS A 306 7.10 -4.12 -12.94
N LEU A 307 6.70 -3.07 -13.64
CA LEU A 307 5.44 -2.38 -13.36
C LEU A 307 4.24 -3.31 -13.55
N GLU A 308 4.29 -4.24 -14.52
CA GLU A 308 3.21 -5.21 -14.75
C GLU A 308 2.94 -6.09 -13.53
N SER A 309 3.99 -6.46 -12.77
CA SER A 309 3.89 -7.33 -11.60
C SER A 309 3.96 -6.58 -10.25
N THR A 310 4.09 -5.25 -10.26
CA THR A 310 4.19 -4.42 -9.05
C THR A 310 3.07 -3.39 -9.01
N LEU A 311 2.18 -3.50 -8.03
CA LEU A 311 1.18 -2.47 -7.78
C LEU A 311 1.79 -1.37 -6.92
N VAL A 312 1.83 -0.15 -7.43
CA VAL A 312 2.19 1.06 -6.68
C VAL A 312 0.90 1.77 -6.26
N LEU A 313 0.80 2.12 -4.97
CA LEU A 313 -0.35 2.79 -4.38
C LEU A 313 0.11 3.98 -3.54
N VAL A 314 -0.41 5.17 -3.80
CA VAL A 314 -0.20 6.39 -2.99
C VAL A 314 -1.49 6.72 -2.28
N LEU A 315 -1.51 6.63 -0.94
CA LEU A 315 -2.72 6.70 -0.12
C LEU A 315 -2.48 7.51 1.15
N SER A 316 -3.56 8.09 1.67
CA SER A 316 -3.64 8.76 2.96
C SER A 316 -4.90 8.31 3.68
N GLU A 317 -5.03 8.58 4.99
CA GLU A 317 -6.18 8.17 5.78
C GLU A 317 -7.47 8.92 5.45
N PHE A 318 -7.36 10.16 4.95
CA PHE A 318 -8.43 10.99 4.41
C PHE A 318 -7.84 12.16 3.60
N GLY A 319 -8.68 13.02 3.06
CA GLY A 319 -8.30 14.27 2.38
C GLY A 319 -8.33 15.48 3.30
N ARG A 320 -8.22 16.67 2.70
CA ARG A 320 -8.33 17.97 3.38
C ARG A 320 -9.52 18.74 2.88
N THR A 321 -10.12 19.60 3.74
CA THR A 321 -11.24 20.45 3.32
C THR A 321 -10.85 21.23 2.08
N PRO A 322 -11.68 21.18 1.00
CA PRO A 322 -11.47 22.04 -0.16
C PRO A 322 -11.48 23.52 0.22
N ARG A 323 -12.30 23.89 1.19
CA ARG A 323 -12.31 25.25 1.75
C ARG A 323 -11.03 25.50 2.54
N ILE A 324 -10.33 26.57 2.19
CA ILE A 324 -9.15 27.09 2.89
C ILE A 324 -9.64 27.81 4.16
N ASN A 325 -9.04 27.51 5.30
CA ASN A 325 -9.37 28.16 6.57
C ASN A 325 -8.61 29.50 6.76
N ASN A 326 -8.87 30.18 7.87
CA ASN A 326 -8.29 31.50 8.15
C ASN A 326 -6.76 31.49 8.40
N ASN A 327 -6.17 30.32 8.55
CA ASN A 327 -4.72 30.14 8.77
C ASN A 327 -4.01 29.69 7.47
N ALA A 328 -4.60 29.93 6.29
CA ALA A 328 -4.13 29.39 5.01
C ALA A 328 -3.91 27.87 5.05
N GLY A 329 -4.70 27.18 5.85
CA GLY A 329 -4.68 25.74 6.04
C GLY A 329 -5.93 25.06 5.51
N ARG A 330 -5.93 23.73 5.57
CA ARG A 330 -7.09 22.89 5.28
C ARG A 330 -7.32 21.93 6.43
N ASP A 331 -8.59 21.78 6.85
CA ASP A 331 -8.95 20.90 7.96
C ASP A 331 -9.21 19.47 7.48
N HIS A 332 -9.55 18.54 8.40
CA HIS A 332 -9.82 17.15 8.05
C HIS A 332 -11.05 16.99 7.17
N HIS A 333 -10.96 16.18 6.13
CA HIS A 333 -12.05 15.91 5.21
C HIS A 333 -12.08 14.45 4.78
N ALA A 334 -12.92 13.65 5.41
CA ALA A 334 -13.03 12.23 5.11
C ALA A 334 -14.04 11.90 4.00
N ARG A 335 -14.97 12.82 3.69
CA ARG A 335 -16.11 12.56 2.81
C ARG A 335 -15.76 12.42 1.33
N CYS A 336 -14.65 13.02 0.92
CA CYS A 336 -14.11 12.87 -0.43
C CYS A 336 -12.60 13.03 -0.42
N PHE A 337 -11.89 12.08 -0.99
CA PHE A 337 -10.44 12.16 -1.19
C PHE A 337 -10.01 11.25 -2.34
N SER A 338 -8.72 11.23 -2.63
CA SER A 338 -8.20 10.54 -3.81
C SER A 338 -6.97 9.71 -3.51
N CYS A 339 -6.72 8.71 -4.35
CA CYS A 339 -5.45 7.98 -4.39
C CYS A 339 -4.93 7.85 -5.82
N LEU A 340 -3.65 7.50 -5.95
CA LEU A 340 -3.01 7.16 -7.20
C LEU A 340 -2.59 5.69 -7.17
N MET A 341 -2.82 4.99 -8.27
CA MET A 341 -2.39 3.62 -8.48
C MET A 341 -1.61 3.50 -9.80
N ALA A 342 -0.62 2.59 -9.85
CA ALA A 342 0.10 2.28 -11.09
C ALA A 342 0.54 0.82 -11.09
N GLY A 343 0.55 0.18 -12.25
CA GLY A 343 1.03 -1.19 -12.42
C GLY A 343 0.19 -2.28 -11.77
N GLY A 344 0.73 -3.49 -11.65
CA GLY A 344 0.01 -4.64 -11.07
C GLY A 344 -1.26 -5.03 -11.81
N GLY A 345 -1.36 -4.71 -13.10
CA GLY A 345 -2.54 -4.91 -13.93
C GLY A 345 -3.48 -3.71 -14.02
N VAL A 346 -3.25 -2.65 -13.22
CA VAL A 346 -3.99 -1.38 -13.34
C VAL A 346 -3.69 -0.74 -14.69
N GLN A 347 -4.72 -0.37 -15.43
CA GLN A 347 -4.58 0.39 -16.67
C GLN A 347 -4.26 1.85 -16.36
N GLY A 348 -3.16 2.35 -16.88
CA GLY A 348 -2.77 3.75 -16.76
C GLY A 348 -3.57 4.68 -17.67
N GLY A 349 -3.46 5.99 -17.43
CA GLY A 349 -4.10 7.02 -18.23
C GLY A 349 -5.61 7.15 -17.99
N GLN A 350 -6.11 6.76 -16.80
CA GLN A 350 -7.54 6.84 -16.49
C GLN A 350 -7.84 7.48 -15.12
N VAL A 351 -9.06 7.95 -14.98
CA VAL A 351 -9.62 8.46 -13.72
C VAL A 351 -10.90 7.69 -13.40
N ILE A 352 -10.98 7.15 -12.20
CA ILE A 352 -12.17 6.47 -11.68
C ILE A 352 -12.91 7.41 -10.73
N GLY A 353 -14.18 7.60 -11.02
CA GLY A 353 -15.06 8.50 -10.28
C GLY A 353 -14.65 9.98 -10.37
N ALA A 354 -15.48 10.81 -9.80
CA ALA A 354 -15.26 12.24 -9.74
C ALA A 354 -15.78 12.81 -8.41
N SER A 355 -15.08 13.78 -7.85
CA SER A 355 -15.65 14.65 -6.84
C SER A 355 -16.52 15.73 -7.49
N ASP A 356 -17.37 16.38 -6.69
CA ASP A 356 -18.16 17.51 -7.16
C ASP A 356 -17.27 18.71 -7.57
N LYS A 357 -17.91 19.74 -8.13
CA LYS A 357 -17.20 20.93 -8.64
C LYS A 357 -16.33 21.64 -7.61
N ASP A 358 -16.60 21.46 -6.32
CA ASP A 358 -15.89 22.07 -5.20
C ASP A 358 -15.12 21.03 -4.38
N ALA A 359 -15.00 19.79 -4.88
CA ALA A 359 -14.27 18.67 -4.28
C ALA A 359 -14.75 18.28 -2.86
N MET A 360 -16.02 18.58 -2.54
CA MET A 360 -16.58 18.35 -1.22
C MET A 360 -17.11 16.92 -1.03
N GLU A 361 -17.74 16.38 -2.07
CA GLU A 361 -18.40 15.07 -2.03
C GLU A 361 -18.11 14.30 -3.32
N PRO A 362 -18.16 12.97 -3.33
CA PRO A 362 -18.17 12.20 -4.56
C PRO A 362 -19.42 12.53 -5.38
N ALA A 363 -19.22 12.95 -6.63
CA ALA A 363 -20.31 13.19 -7.59
C ALA A 363 -20.57 11.96 -8.45
N GLU A 364 -19.53 11.17 -8.75
CA GLU A 364 -19.61 9.99 -9.59
C GLU A 364 -18.85 8.82 -8.96
N ARG A 365 -19.41 7.61 -9.07
CA ARG A 365 -18.76 6.35 -8.69
C ARG A 365 -18.06 6.43 -7.30
N PRO A 366 -18.79 6.60 -6.19
CA PRO A 366 -18.21 6.58 -4.86
C PRO A 366 -17.45 5.27 -4.59
N VAL A 367 -16.25 5.38 -4.01
CA VAL A 367 -15.39 4.25 -3.64
C VAL A 367 -15.20 4.25 -2.13
N LYS A 368 -15.46 3.12 -1.48
CA LYS A 368 -15.25 3.00 -0.01
C LYS A 368 -13.77 2.74 0.31
N PRO A 369 -13.27 3.10 1.49
CA PRO A 369 -11.95 2.68 1.95
C PRO A 369 -11.70 1.18 1.84
N SER A 370 -12.70 0.34 2.15
CA SER A 370 -12.62 -1.12 2.01
C SER A 370 -12.51 -1.60 0.56
N ASP A 371 -13.06 -0.86 -0.41
CA ASP A 371 -12.97 -1.20 -1.84
C ASP A 371 -11.52 -1.08 -2.35
N ILE A 372 -10.72 -0.18 -1.77
CA ILE A 372 -9.29 -0.09 -2.06
C ILE A 372 -8.57 -1.37 -1.64
N HIS A 373 -8.90 -1.93 -0.46
CA HIS A 373 -8.35 -3.22 -0.01
C HIS A 373 -8.77 -4.37 -0.92
N ALA A 374 -10.05 -4.45 -1.27
CA ALA A 374 -10.56 -5.45 -2.20
C ALA A 374 -9.88 -5.33 -3.57
N THR A 375 -9.60 -4.11 -4.04
CA THR A 375 -8.89 -3.83 -5.29
C THR A 375 -7.45 -4.34 -5.25
N VAL A 376 -6.71 -4.11 -4.16
CA VAL A 376 -5.36 -4.65 -3.98
C VAL A 376 -5.38 -6.17 -3.91
N CYS A 377 -6.33 -6.76 -3.20
CA CYS A 377 -6.53 -8.21 -3.16
C CYS A 377 -6.80 -8.78 -4.56
N HIS A 378 -7.68 -8.12 -5.34
CA HIS A 378 -7.98 -8.51 -6.72
C HIS A 378 -6.74 -8.48 -7.61
N ALA A 379 -5.94 -7.41 -7.57
CA ALA A 379 -4.69 -7.30 -8.31
C ALA A 379 -3.73 -8.45 -8.01
N LEU A 380 -3.68 -8.88 -6.75
CA LEU A 380 -2.83 -9.98 -6.27
C LEU A 380 -3.46 -11.38 -6.45
N GLY A 381 -4.73 -11.50 -6.87
CA GLY A 381 -5.45 -12.78 -6.93
C GLY A 381 -5.71 -13.38 -5.54
N ILE A 382 -5.94 -12.53 -4.57
CA ILE A 382 -6.37 -12.92 -3.22
C ILE A 382 -7.90 -12.80 -3.16
N ASP A 383 -8.56 -13.85 -2.70
CA ASP A 383 -9.98 -13.82 -2.41
C ASP A 383 -10.24 -12.96 -1.17
N HIS A 384 -10.70 -11.72 -1.38
CA HIS A 384 -10.95 -10.76 -0.31
C HIS A 384 -12.14 -11.13 0.59
N GLU A 385 -13.05 -11.98 0.13
CA GLU A 385 -14.19 -12.52 0.88
C GLU A 385 -13.86 -13.81 1.63
N LYS A 386 -12.62 -14.29 1.53
CA LYS A 386 -12.18 -15.51 2.20
C LYS A 386 -12.38 -15.42 3.71
N GLU A 387 -13.04 -16.43 4.27
CA GLU A 387 -13.17 -16.59 5.72
C GLU A 387 -11.85 -17.09 6.32
N VAL A 388 -11.44 -16.47 7.41
CA VAL A 388 -10.27 -16.83 8.22
C VAL A 388 -10.67 -16.87 9.70
N TYR A 389 -9.93 -17.60 10.51
CA TYR A 389 -10.26 -17.76 11.94
C TYR A 389 -9.22 -17.06 12.82
N THR A 390 -9.70 -16.34 13.83
CA THR A 390 -8.83 -15.82 14.90
C THR A 390 -8.29 -16.99 15.73
N PRO A 391 -7.24 -16.78 16.55
CA PRO A 391 -6.75 -17.81 17.49
C PRO A 391 -7.82 -18.31 18.50
N GLN A 392 -8.95 -17.62 18.63
CA GLN A 392 -10.08 -18.00 19.48
C GLN A 392 -11.24 -18.59 18.65
N ASP A 393 -10.97 -19.09 17.46
CA ASP A 393 -11.94 -19.70 16.52
C ASP A 393 -13.11 -18.77 16.11
N ARG A 394 -12.92 -17.44 16.18
CA ARG A 394 -13.89 -16.47 15.67
C ARG A 394 -13.72 -16.33 14.16
N PRO A 395 -14.77 -16.58 13.34
CA PRO A 395 -14.71 -16.39 11.90
C PRO A 395 -14.62 -14.88 11.57
N MET A 396 -13.76 -14.54 10.64
CA MET A 396 -13.56 -13.20 10.10
C MET A 396 -13.40 -13.28 8.59
N ILE A 397 -13.77 -12.24 7.87
CA ILE A 397 -13.48 -12.10 6.44
C ILE A 397 -12.20 -11.29 6.27
N LEU A 398 -11.38 -11.59 5.26
CA LEU A 398 -10.10 -10.91 5.04
C LEU A 398 -10.25 -9.40 4.88
N VAL A 399 -11.20 -8.97 4.07
CA VAL A 399 -11.56 -7.56 3.88
C VAL A 399 -13.00 -7.37 4.35
N ARG A 400 -13.31 -6.24 4.94
CA ARG A 400 -14.63 -5.92 5.49
C ARG A 400 -15.74 -6.27 4.50
N GLU A 401 -16.80 -6.91 5.00
CA GLU A 401 -17.97 -7.32 4.23
C GLU A 401 -18.58 -6.18 3.41
N GLY A 402 -18.99 -6.50 2.18
CA GLY A 402 -19.55 -5.53 1.24
C GLY A 402 -18.51 -4.61 0.59
N ALA A 403 -17.22 -4.95 0.67
CA ALA A 403 -16.19 -4.35 -0.15
C ALA A 403 -16.23 -4.93 -1.57
N GLU A 404 -16.07 -4.07 -2.57
CA GLU A 404 -16.06 -4.47 -3.98
C GLU A 404 -14.80 -3.93 -4.67
N PRO A 405 -14.04 -4.77 -5.38
CA PRO A 405 -12.90 -4.28 -6.17
C PRO A 405 -13.33 -3.23 -7.19
N VAL A 406 -12.52 -2.22 -7.40
CA VAL A 406 -12.71 -1.22 -8.45
C VAL A 406 -12.27 -1.85 -9.78
N HIS A 407 -13.14 -2.67 -10.38
CA HIS A 407 -12.83 -3.48 -11.58
C HIS A 407 -12.48 -2.62 -12.78
N GLU A 408 -13.00 -1.40 -12.86
CA GLU A 408 -12.73 -0.44 -13.93
C GLU A 408 -11.24 -0.12 -14.06
N LEU A 409 -10.47 -0.26 -12.97
CA LEU A 409 -9.01 -0.09 -12.99
C LEU A 409 -8.29 -1.14 -13.83
N PHE A 410 -8.90 -2.29 -14.10
CA PHE A 410 -8.31 -3.45 -14.78
C PHE A 410 -8.97 -3.77 -16.13
N ALA A 411 -9.92 -2.94 -16.56
CA ALA A 411 -10.77 -3.20 -17.74
C ALA A 411 -10.15 -2.69 -19.05
#